data_9668759c8d0e8a4e0a91ff2f9bd888c9
#
_entry.id   9668759c8d0e8a4e0a91ff2f9bd888c9
#
_cell.length_a   1.000
_cell.length_b   1.000
_cell.length_c   1.000
_cell.angle_alpha   90.00
_cell.angle_beta   90.00
_cell.angle_gamma   90.00
#
_symmetry.space_group_name_H-M   'P 1'
#
loop_
_entity.id
_entity.type
_entity.pdbx_description
1 polymer ?
#
loop_
_entity_poly.entity_id
_entity_poly.type
_entity_poly.pdbx_seq_one_letter_code
_entity_poly.pdbx_strand_id
1 'polypeptide(L)'
;MTSTDPKMRSITGKLVTNMLTEREDDFTYKVTYVANRTIKDLCKLAAQNGSKFSVSELESAYNDLFAVAKQEVYSASTVEFGFTNNSFGVDGSFIGPKAQFDPSRNSVVLWSSPRAEIKEDMKGISVIVSAVEEGLPTIISVTDVSTGTQNGKLTPGGGLVGTGNRIKIAGEEGKAVGFFLSLIHISEPTRLGMI
;
A
#
# COMPACT_ATOMS: atom_id res chain seq x y z
N MET A 1 -17.51 -29.24 -22.29
CA MET A 1 -17.97 -28.46 -21.11
C MET A 1 -17.02 -28.77 -19.98
N THR A 2 -16.00 -27.97 -19.79
CA THR A 2 -15.08 -28.07 -18.67
C THR A 2 -15.71 -27.26 -17.54
N SER A 3 -16.19 -27.97 -16.52
CA SER A 3 -16.62 -27.39 -15.26
C SER A 3 -15.45 -26.64 -14.66
N THR A 4 -15.46 -25.32 -14.75
CA THR A 4 -14.65 -24.46 -13.92
C THR A 4 -15.37 -24.28 -12.59
N ASP A 5 -15.30 -25.32 -11.75
CA ASP A 5 -15.57 -25.11 -10.33
C ASP A 5 -14.67 -23.96 -9.87
N PRO A 6 -15.21 -22.90 -9.28
CA PRO A 6 -14.38 -21.88 -8.70
C PRO A 6 -13.59 -22.54 -7.58
N LYS A 7 -12.33 -22.88 -7.86
CA LYS A 7 -11.43 -23.30 -6.77
C LYS A 7 -11.56 -22.25 -5.70
N MET A 8 -11.95 -22.67 -4.50
CA MET A 8 -11.97 -21.80 -3.33
C MET A 8 -10.61 -21.07 -3.28
N ARG A 9 -10.62 -19.82 -3.68
CA ARG A 9 -9.41 -19.01 -3.73
C ARG A 9 -9.26 -18.34 -2.39
N SER A 10 -8.07 -18.40 -1.85
CA SER A 10 -7.74 -17.71 -0.61
C SER A 10 -6.69 -16.64 -0.90
N ILE A 11 -6.83 -15.50 -0.27
CA ILE A 11 -5.77 -14.49 -0.18
C ILE A 11 -5.09 -14.62 1.17
N THR A 12 -3.78 -14.64 1.16
CA THR A 12 -2.96 -14.72 2.37
C THR A 12 -2.33 -13.37 2.66
N GLY A 13 -2.29 -12.98 3.90
CA GLY A 13 -1.68 -11.72 4.31
C GLY A 13 -1.36 -11.70 5.79
N LYS A 14 -0.89 -10.55 6.24
CA LYS A 14 -0.48 -10.30 7.62
C LYS A 14 -1.34 -9.21 8.24
N LEU A 15 -1.56 -9.30 9.52
CA LEU A 15 -2.08 -8.19 10.30
C LEU A 15 -0.91 -7.25 10.66
N VAL A 16 -1.09 -5.97 10.38
CA VAL A 16 -0.14 -4.90 10.73
C VAL A 16 -0.89 -3.91 11.60
N THR A 17 -0.30 -3.48 12.68
CA THR A 17 -0.95 -2.52 13.59
C THR A 17 -1.39 -1.27 12.83
N ASN A 18 -2.63 -0.87 13.05
CA ASN A 18 -3.19 0.35 12.50
C ASN A 18 -2.63 1.57 13.25
N MET A 19 -1.82 2.38 12.55
CA MET A 19 -1.20 3.57 13.13
C MET A 19 -2.10 4.81 13.11
N LEU A 20 -3.28 4.71 12.48
CA LEU A 20 -4.23 5.81 12.37
C LEU A 20 -5.20 5.90 13.56
N THR A 21 -5.25 4.85 14.36
CA THR A 21 -6.11 4.78 15.54
C THR A 21 -5.27 4.76 16.82
N GLU A 22 -5.83 5.26 17.92
CA GLU A 22 -5.17 5.23 19.25
C GLU A 22 -5.31 3.86 19.95
N ARG A 23 -6.00 2.91 19.30
CA ARG A 23 -6.25 1.57 19.86
C ARG A 23 -5.06 0.66 19.61
N GLU A 24 -4.58 -0.01 20.63
CA GLU A 24 -3.47 -0.96 20.54
C GLU A 24 -3.87 -2.29 19.86
N ASP A 25 -5.17 -2.62 19.92
CA ASP A 25 -5.77 -3.85 19.40
C ASP A 25 -6.36 -3.70 17.98
N ASP A 26 -6.08 -2.59 17.30
CA ASP A 26 -6.55 -2.33 15.94
C ASP A 26 -5.47 -2.67 14.92
N PHE A 27 -5.83 -3.53 13.97
CA PHE A 27 -4.92 -4.02 12.93
C PHE A 27 -5.51 -3.80 11.55
N THR A 28 -4.64 -3.50 10.60
CA THR A 28 -4.93 -3.46 9.16
C THR A 28 -4.41 -4.73 8.51
N TYR A 29 -5.20 -5.30 7.60
CA TYR A 29 -4.78 -6.47 6.84
C TYR A 29 -3.95 -6.08 5.63
N LYS A 30 -2.71 -6.59 5.54
CA LYS A 30 -1.81 -6.38 4.41
C LYS A 30 -1.69 -7.67 3.60
N VAL A 31 -2.18 -7.63 2.37
CA VAL A 31 -2.09 -8.78 1.44
C VAL A 31 -0.65 -9.08 1.07
N THR A 32 -0.30 -10.38 1.07
CA THR A 32 0.97 -10.85 0.53
C THR A 32 0.77 -11.25 -0.93
N TYR A 33 1.32 -10.45 -1.83
CA TYR A 33 1.22 -10.71 -3.27
C TYR A 33 2.22 -11.79 -3.69
N VAL A 34 1.74 -12.79 -4.43
CA VAL A 34 2.56 -13.92 -4.90
C VAL A 34 3.41 -13.52 -6.10
N ALA A 35 2.87 -12.72 -7.01
CA ALA A 35 3.57 -12.28 -8.21
C ALA A 35 2.91 -11.04 -8.81
N ASN A 36 3.70 -10.26 -9.55
CA ASN A 36 3.20 -9.25 -10.47
C ASN A 36 3.15 -9.86 -11.88
N ARG A 37 1.98 -9.86 -12.51
CA ARG A 37 1.75 -10.45 -13.83
C ARG A 37 1.42 -9.37 -14.85
N THR A 38 2.23 -9.30 -15.89
CA THR A 38 1.98 -8.45 -17.05
C THR A 38 0.99 -9.11 -18.01
N ILE A 39 0.45 -8.37 -18.98
CA ILE A 39 -0.39 -8.93 -20.04
C ILE A 39 0.34 -10.04 -20.79
N LYS A 40 1.63 -9.85 -21.07
CA LYS A 40 2.47 -10.87 -21.72
C LYS A 40 2.56 -12.16 -20.90
N ASP A 41 2.65 -12.05 -19.58
CA ASP A 41 2.66 -13.22 -18.69
C ASP A 41 1.30 -13.93 -18.67
N LEU A 42 0.21 -13.16 -18.73
CA LEU A 42 -1.14 -13.73 -18.84
C LEU A 42 -1.34 -14.46 -20.18
N CYS A 43 -0.85 -13.89 -21.29
CA CYS A 43 -0.88 -14.52 -22.60
C CYS A 43 -0.08 -15.83 -22.63
N LYS A 44 1.12 -15.86 -22.00
CA LYS A 44 1.90 -17.09 -21.84
C LYS A 44 1.15 -18.15 -21.04
N LEU A 45 0.55 -17.77 -19.91
CA LEU A 45 -0.23 -18.68 -19.07
C LEU A 45 -1.46 -19.21 -19.83
N ALA A 46 -2.14 -18.37 -20.60
CA ALA A 46 -3.27 -18.79 -21.42
C ALA A 46 -2.85 -19.82 -22.47
N ALA A 47 -1.75 -19.57 -23.18
CA ALA A 47 -1.20 -20.51 -24.16
C ALA A 47 -0.77 -21.84 -23.52
N GLN A 48 -0.15 -21.80 -22.34
CA GLN A 48 0.22 -23.00 -21.55
C GLN A 48 -1.01 -23.79 -21.07
N ASN A 49 -2.11 -23.11 -20.79
CA ASN A 49 -3.37 -23.72 -20.36
C ASN A 49 -4.24 -24.23 -21.53
N GLY A 50 -3.70 -24.31 -22.73
CA GLY A 50 -4.36 -24.92 -23.86
C GLY A 50 -5.17 -23.94 -24.74
N SER A 51 -4.86 -22.66 -24.71
CA SER A 51 -5.42 -21.70 -25.66
C SER A 51 -5.12 -22.14 -27.11
N LYS A 52 -6.07 -21.93 -28.01
CA LYS A 52 -5.88 -22.19 -29.45
C LYS A 52 -4.98 -21.13 -30.13
N PHE A 53 -4.78 -20.01 -29.45
CA PHE A 53 -4.01 -18.89 -29.96
C PHE A 53 -2.60 -18.91 -29.37
N SER A 54 -1.64 -18.49 -30.17
CA SER A 54 -0.27 -18.25 -29.73
C SER A 54 -0.17 -17.04 -28.80
N VAL A 55 0.92 -16.92 -28.07
CA VAL A 55 1.18 -15.77 -27.19
C VAL A 55 1.09 -14.44 -27.94
N SER A 56 1.67 -14.37 -29.15
CA SER A 56 1.68 -13.16 -29.97
C SER A 56 0.30 -12.78 -30.51
N GLU A 57 -0.52 -13.76 -30.86
CA GLU A 57 -1.90 -13.51 -31.30
C GLU A 57 -2.76 -12.97 -30.14
N LEU A 58 -2.59 -13.53 -28.92
CA LEU A 58 -3.27 -13.05 -27.74
C LEU A 58 -2.84 -11.63 -27.35
N GLU A 59 -1.53 -11.32 -27.42
CA GLU A 59 -1.02 -9.97 -27.17
C GLU A 59 -1.56 -8.96 -28.20
N SER A 60 -1.59 -9.33 -29.48
CA SER A 60 -2.12 -8.47 -30.55
C SER A 60 -3.61 -8.19 -30.35
N ALA A 61 -4.40 -9.23 -30.15
CA ALA A 61 -5.84 -9.09 -29.91
C ALA A 61 -6.14 -8.22 -28.67
N TYR A 62 -5.39 -8.41 -27.58
CA TYR A 62 -5.53 -7.56 -26.40
C TYR A 62 -5.21 -6.09 -26.70
N ASN A 63 -4.11 -5.82 -27.41
CA ASN A 63 -3.70 -4.46 -27.73
C ASN A 63 -4.72 -3.75 -28.62
N ASP A 64 -5.31 -4.44 -29.58
CA ASP A 64 -6.36 -3.91 -30.46
C ASP A 64 -7.61 -3.54 -29.64
N LEU A 65 -8.07 -4.47 -28.79
CA LEU A 65 -9.22 -4.21 -27.90
C LEU A 65 -8.94 -3.08 -26.92
N PHE A 66 -7.73 -3.03 -26.35
CA PHE A 66 -7.34 -1.96 -25.43
C PHE A 66 -7.29 -0.60 -26.11
N ALA A 67 -6.81 -0.53 -27.35
CA ALA A 67 -6.79 0.71 -28.12
C ALA A 67 -8.20 1.25 -28.37
N VAL A 68 -9.15 0.39 -28.75
CA VAL A 68 -10.55 0.76 -28.95
C VAL A 68 -11.20 1.16 -27.60
N ALA A 69 -11.02 0.37 -26.56
CA ALA A 69 -11.55 0.66 -25.23
C ALA A 69 -11.07 2.03 -24.72
N LYS A 70 -9.80 2.34 -24.95
CA LYS A 70 -9.20 3.64 -24.58
C LYS A 70 -9.86 4.79 -25.35
N GLN A 71 -10.09 4.66 -26.64
CA GLN A 71 -10.77 5.67 -27.47
C GLN A 71 -12.20 5.92 -26.98
N GLU A 72 -12.93 4.84 -26.68
CA GLU A 72 -14.30 4.95 -26.16
C GLU A 72 -14.37 5.68 -24.83
N VAL A 73 -13.49 5.33 -23.88
CA VAL A 73 -13.43 6.04 -22.59
C VAL A 73 -13.08 7.52 -22.79
N TYR A 74 -12.18 7.85 -23.72
CA TYR A 74 -11.82 9.24 -24.05
C TYR A 74 -12.95 10.00 -24.72
N SER A 75 -13.89 9.29 -25.36
CA SER A 75 -15.11 9.86 -25.94
C SER A 75 -16.28 9.93 -24.92
N ALA A 76 -15.98 9.84 -23.64
CA ALA A 76 -16.94 9.86 -22.53
C ALA A 76 -17.93 8.67 -22.51
N SER A 77 -17.56 7.54 -23.13
CA SER A 77 -18.28 6.28 -22.99
C SER A 77 -17.90 5.59 -21.68
N THR A 78 -18.83 4.81 -21.12
CA THR A 78 -18.50 3.83 -20.07
C THR A 78 -18.09 2.52 -20.72
N VAL A 79 -16.97 1.95 -20.30
CA VAL A 79 -16.39 0.77 -20.92
C VAL A 79 -16.16 -0.34 -19.91
N GLU A 80 -16.78 -1.50 -20.13
CA GLU A 80 -16.44 -2.73 -19.44
C GLU A 80 -15.18 -3.33 -20.06
N PHE A 81 -14.08 -3.33 -19.27
CA PHE A 81 -12.83 -3.92 -19.73
C PHE A 81 -12.14 -4.69 -18.60
N GLY A 82 -11.92 -5.96 -18.83
CA GLY A 82 -11.36 -6.84 -17.79
C GLY A 82 -12.27 -6.96 -16.56
N PHE A 83 -11.76 -6.60 -15.42
CA PHE A 83 -12.45 -6.73 -14.13
C PHE A 83 -13.34 -5.54 -13.77
N THR A 84 -13.25 -4.45 -14.51
CA THR A 84 -13.83 -3.16 -14.12
C THR A 84 -14.69 -2.53 -15.19
N ASN A 85 -15.65 -1.74 -14.73
CA ASN A 85 -16.33 -0.71 -15.52
C ASN A 85 -15.54 0.58 -15.37
N ASN A 86 -15.17 1.19 -16.47
CA ASN A 86 -14.32 2.36 -16.52
C ASN A 86 -15.05 3.54 -17.17
N SER A 87 -14.88 4.72 -16.58
CA SER A 87 -15.42 5.97 -17.11
C SER A 87 -14.58 7.15 -16.67
N PHE A 88 -14.57 8.22 -17.46
CA PHE A 88 -14.02 9.48 -16.96
C PHE A 88 -15.05 10.25 -16.14
N GLY A 89 -14.56 10.95 -15.15
CA GLY A 89 -15.28 11.95 -14.39
C GLY A 89 -14.44 13.19 -14.20
N VAL A 90 -15.04 14.18 -13.61
CA VAL A 90 -14.36 15.42 -13.22
C VAL A 90 -14.50 15.56 -11.72
N ASP A 91 -13.38 15.69 -11.05
CA ASP A 91 -13.30 15.97 -9.62
C ASP A 91 -13.03 17.46 -9.41
N GLY A 92 -13.42 17.97 -8.22
CA GLY A 92 -13.30 19.38 -7.85
C GLY A 92 -14.62 20.12 -7.82
N SER A 93 -14.57 21.39 -7.42
CA SER A 93 -15.77 22.22 -7.22
C SER A 93 -16.00 23.19 -8.37
N PHE A 94 -17.26 23.28 -8.83
CA PHE A 94 -17.74 24.27 -9.78
C PHE A 94 -18.61 25.30 -9.02
N ILE A 95 -18.21 26.56 -9.04
CA ILE A 95 -18.87 27.62 -8.27
C ILE A 95 -19.75 28.47 -9.18
N GLY A 96 -21.07 28.33 -8.99
CA GLY A 96 -22.09 29.08 -9.74
C GLY A 96 -22.50 28.41 -11.06
N PRO A 97 -23.66 28.84 -11.63
CA PRO A 97 -24.29 28.17 -12.77
C PRO A 97 -23.55 28.36 -14.11
N LYS A 98 -22.57 29.23 -14.17
CA LYS A 98 -21.74 29.50 -15.37
C LYS A 98 -20.30 29.07 -15.19
N ALA A 99 -20.02 28.26 -14.15
CA ALA A 99 -18.68 27.78 -13.90
C ALA A 99 -18.18 26.90 -15.07
N GLN A 100 -16.94 27.10 -15.44
CA GLN A 100 -16.22 26.32 -16.45
C GLN A 100 -15.13 25.50 -15.78
N PHE A 101 -14.60 24.54 -16.48
CA PHE A 101 -13.47 23.73 -16.03
C PHE A 101 -12.24 24.64 -15.82
N ASP A 102 -11.67 24.57 -14.63
CA ASP A 102 -10.47 25.29 -14.22
C ASP A 102 -9.41 24.28 -13.76
N PRO A 103 -8.31 24.10 -14.51
CA PRO A 103 -7.27 23.12 -14.17
C PRO A 103 -6.62 23.32 -12.79
N SER A 104 -6.77 24.51 -12.20
CA SER A 104 -6.26 24.76 -10.85
C SER A 104 -7.15 24.21 -9.73
N ARG A 105 -8.40 23.88 -10.02
CA ARG A 105 -9.42 23.41 -9.06
C ARG A 105 -10.07 22.11 -9.46
N ASN A 106 -10.04 21.80 -10.74
CA ASN A 106 -10.71 20.63 -11.29
C ASN A 106 -9.68 19.71 -11.95
N SER A 107 -9.89 18.43 -11.84
CA SER A 107 -9.08 17.41 -12.51
C SER A 107 -9.96 16.36 -13.19
N VAL A 108 -9.51 15.87 -14.33
CA VAL A 108 -10.13 14.71 -14.97
C VAL A 108 -9.61 13.45 -14.25
N VAL A 109 -10.53 12.60 -13.84
CA VAL A 109 -10.21 11.37 -13.10
C VAL A 109 -10.79 10.16 -13.82
N LEU A 110 -10.07 9.04 -13.77
CA LEU A 110 -10.56 7.75 -14.24
C LEU A 110 -11.21 7.01 -13.07
N TRP A 111 -12.50 6.80 -13.15
CA TRP A 111 -13.24 5.97 -12.21
C TRP A 111 -13.30 4.53 -12.73
N SER A 112 -12.86 3.61 -11.87
CA SER A 112 -12.89 2.19 -12.15
C SER A 112 -13.62 1.47 -11.02
N SER A 113 -14.71 0.78 -11.34
CA SER A 113 -15.47 0.02 -10.36
C SER A 113 -15.53 -1.45 -10.76
N PRO A 114 -15.45 -2.40 -9.81
CA PRO A 114 -15.57 -3.81 -10.11
C PRO A 114 -16.92 -4.12 -10.78
N ARG A 115 -16.90 -4.99 -11.81
CA ARG A 115 -18.11 -5.51 -12.46
C ARG A 115 -18.93 -6.34 -11.46
N ALA A 116 -20.21 -6.49 -11.74
CA ALA A 116 -21.15 -7.22 -10.86
C ALA A 116 -20.69 -8.67 -10.61
N GLU A 117 -20.24 -9.36 -11.66
CA GLU A 117 -19.66 -10.70 -11.61
C GLU A 117 -18.46 -10.77 -10.65
N ILE A 118 -17.53 -9.83 -10.75
CA ILE A 118 -16.35 -9.77 -9.89
C ILE A 118 -16.74 -9.51 -8.43
N LYS A 119 -17.76 -8.67 -8.19
CA LYS A 119 -18.27 -8.42 -6.84
C LYS A 119 -18.86 -9.68 -6.20
N GLU A 120 -19.55 -10.52 -6.98
CA GLU A 120 -20.04 -11.81 -6.48
C GLU A 120 -18.89 -12.78 -6.22
N ASP A 121 -17.93 -12.89 -7.12
CA ASP A 121 -16.75 -13.76 -6.96
C ASP A 121 -15.94 -13.38 -5.70
N MET A 122 -15.83 -12.08 -5.41
CA MET A 122 -15.12 -11.60 -4.21
C MET A 122 -15.73 -12.11 -2.91
N LYS A 123 -17.04 -12.34 -2.86
CA LYS A 123 -17.72 -12.88 -1.66
C LYS A 123 -17.30 -14.33 -1.33
N GLY A 124 -16.86 -15.07 -2.34
CA GLY A 124 -16.37 -16.45 -2.20
C GLY A 124 -14.88 -16.55 -1.88
N ILE A 125 -14.16 -15.44 -1.77
CA ILE A 125 -12.71 -15.47 -1.48
C ILE A 125 -12.51 -15.55 0.03
N SER A 126 -11.79 -16.59 0.49
CA SER A 126 -11.39 -16.70 1.89
C SER A 126 -10.14 -15.87 2.19
N VAL A 127 -10.07 -15.33 3.40
CA VAL A 127 -8.93 -14.51 3.86
C VAL A 127 -8.18 -15.28 4.94
N ILE A 128 -6.88 -15.51 4.72
CA ILE A 128 -6.02 -16.26 5.63
C ILE A 128 -5.01 -15.28 6.26
N VAL A 129 -5.05 -15.19 7.58
CA VAL A 129 -4.05 -14.44 8.34
C VAL A 129 -2.86 -15.37 8.60
N SER A 130 -1.71 -15.09 7.98
CA SER A 130 -0.50 -15.90 8.11
C SER A 130 0.40 -15.48 9.26
N ALA A 131 0.36 -14.23 9.65
CA ALA A 131 1.16 -13.68 10.73
C ALA A 131 0.56 -12.36 11.26
N VAL A 132 0.95 -12.00 12.46
CA VAL A 132 0.74 -10.66 13.01
C VAL A 132 2.11 -9.97 13.02
N GLU A 133 2.22 -8.86 12.30
CA GLU A 133 3.42 -8.05 12.27
C GLU A 133 3.26 -6.95 13.34
N GLU A 134 3.80 -7.21 14.51
CA GLU A 134 3.90 -6.19 15.55
C GLU A 134 4.94 -5.16 15.11
N GLY A 135 4.49 -3.94 14.86
CA GLY A 135 5.41 -2.85 14.56
C GLY A 135 6.29 -2.57 15.76
N LEU A 136 7.59 -2.72 15.61
CA LEU A 136 8.53 -2.32 16.65
C LEU A 136 8.54 -0.80 16.82
N PRO A 137 8.75 -0.30 18.04
CA PRO A 137 9.01 1.12 18.25
C PRO A 137 10.20 1.57 17.40
N THR A 138 10.03 2.62 16.64
CA THR A 138 11.08 3.15 15.77
C THR A 138 11.28 4.62 16.06
N ILE A 139 12.49 4.99 16.45
CA ILE A 139 12.89 6.39 16.60
C ILE A 139 13.39 6.87 15.24
N ILE A 140 12.75 7.89 14.69
CA ILE A 140 13.12 8.51 13.42
C ILE A 140 14.15 9.63 13.63
N SER A 141 13.91 10.46 14.66
CA SER A 141 14.85 11.52 15.00
C SER A 141 14.82 11.84 16.50
N VAL A 142 15.94 12.34 16.94
CA VAL A 142 16.16 12.82 18.30
C VAL A 142 16.72 14.23 18.24
N THR A 143 16.06 15.18 18.90
CA THR A 143 16.50 16.58 18.96
C THR A 143 16.87 16.96 20.41
N ASP A 144 18.04 17.48 20.59
CA ASP A 144 18.49 18.10 21.83
C ASP A 144 17.78 19.45 22.01
N VAL A 145 16.99 19.60 23.07
CA VAL A 145 16.24 20.84 23.31
C VAL A 145 17.17 22.01 23.68
N SER A 146 18.32 21.71 24.28
CA SER A 146 19.28 22.73 24.72
C SER A 146 20.06 23.38 23.56
N THR A 147 20.35 22.60 22.54
CA THR A 147 21.17 23.04 21.40
C THR A 147 20.44 23.12 20.08
N GLY A 148 19.22 22.52 19.98
CA GLY A 148 18.48 22.36 18.73
C GLY A 148 19.09 21.35 17.77
N THR A 149 20.14 20.64 18.17
CA THR A 149 20.85 19.68 17.30
C THR A 149 19.99 18.42 17.11
N GLN A 150 19.76 18.03 15.85
CA GLN A 150 18.99 16.84 15.50
C GLN A 150 19.94 15.69 15.11
N ASN A 151 19.68 14.51 15.65
CA ASN A 151 20.44 13.27 15.39
C ASN A 151 21.96 13.41 15.59
N GLY A 152 22.35 14.26 16.51
CA GLY A 152 23.74 14.55 16.78
C GLY A 152 24.08 14.38 18.25
N LYS A 153 24.97 15.25 18.74
CA LYS A 153 25.45 15.23 20.10
C LYS A 153 24.34 15.70 21.05
N LEU A 154 24.15 14.97 22.14
CA LEU A 154 23.16 15.29 23.18
C LEU A 154 23.85 15.95 24.39
N THR A 155 23.16 16.95 24.96
CA THR A 155 23.62 17.62 26.19
C THR A 155 23.29 16.76 27.41
N PRO A 156 24.29 16.34 28.21
CA PRO A 156 24.03 15.58 29.43
C PRO A 156 23.14 16.35 30.37
N GLY A 157 22.04 15.72 30.84
CA GLY A 157 21.05 16.35 31.73
C GLY A 157 20.09 17.32 31.00
N GLY A 158 20.25 17.54 29.72
CA GLY A 158 19.35 18.35 28.88
C GLY A 158 18.04 17.65 28.51
N GLY A 159 17.09 18.45 28.02
CA GLY A 159 15.82 17.92 27.49
C GLY A 159 16.03 17.27 26.13
N LEU A 160 15.23 16.24 25.84
CA LEU A 160 15.26 15.47 24.61
C LEU A 160 13.85 15.39 24.00
N VAL A 161 13.73 15.66 22.72
CA VAL A 161 12.51 15.43 21.93
C VAL A 161 12.77 14.32 20.91
N GLY A 162 12.11 13.19 21.09
CA GLY A 162 12.14 12.10 20.13
C GLY A 162 10.91 12.15 19.21
N THR A 163 11.11 11.95 17.91
CA THR A 163 10.04 11.69 16.97
C THR A 163 10.19 10.29 16.39
N GLY A 164 9.08 9.60 16.21
CA GLY A 164 9.11 8.22 15.72
C GLY A 164 7.75 7.58 15.75
N ASN A 165 7.73 6.32 15.42
CA ASN A 165 6.53 5.50 15.43
C ASN A 165 6.50 4.62 16.67
N ARG A 166 5.36 4.55 17.37
CA ARG A 166 5.17 3.70 18.56
C ARG A 166 6.16 3.98 19.71
N ILE A 167 6.58 5.22 19.88
CA ILE A 167 7.52 5.65 20.91
C ILE A 167 6.82 6.17 22.18
N LYS A 168 5.48 6.00 22.30
CA LYS A 168 4.78 6.34 23.53
C LYS A 168 5.30 5.47 24.66
N ILE A 169 5.84 6.10 25.66
CA ILE A 169 6.27 5.43 26.88
C ILE A 169 5.04 5.26 27.75
N ALA A 170 4.61 4.02 27.93
CA ALA A 170 3.54 3.65 28.84
C ALA A 170 4.05 2.54 29.77
N GLY A 171 3.68 2.60 31.04
CA GLY A 171 4.06 1.59 32.01
C GLY A 171 3.18 1.62 33.23
N GLU A 172 3.22 0.56 34.01
CA GLU A 172 2.53 0.46 35.30
C GLU A 172 3.22 1.36 36.35
N GLU A 173 2.43 1.92 37.23
CA GLU A 173 2.92 2.73 38.32
C GLU A 173 3.93 1.94 39.15
N GLY A 174 5.12 2.52 39.42
CA GLY A 174 6.20 1.89 40.16
C GLY A 174 7.19 1.05 39.35
N LYS A 175 7.01 0.89 38.03
CA LYS A 175 8.02 0.27 37.14
C LYS A 175 8.84 1.32 36.43
N ALA A 176 10.14 1.02 36.22
CA ALA A 176 11.01 1.88 35.44
C ALA A 176 10.55 1.85 33.95
N VAL A 177 10.12 2.98 33.44
CA VAL A 177 9.70 3.16 32.06
C VAL A 177 10.58 4.22 31.41
N GLY A 178 10.99 4.00 30.15
CA GLY A 178 11.86 4.94 29.45
C GLY A 178 12.60 4.33 28.27
N PHE A 179 13.54 5.10 27.74
CA PHE A 179 14.48 4.61 26.75
C PHE A 179 15.70 4.03 27.43
N PHE A 180 15.99 2.77 27.16
CA PHE A 180 17.17 2.08 27.67
C PHE A 180 18.17 1.94 26.56
N LEU A 181 19.39 2.46 26.77
CA LEU A 181 20.52 2.24 25.87
C LEU A 181 21.15 0.88 26.20
N SER A 182 21.22 0.01 25.21
CA SER A 182 21.95 -1.25 25.36
C SER A 182 23.45 -1.00 25.33
N LEU A 183 24.15 -1.39 26.36
CA LEU A 183 25.61 -1.30 26.43
C LEU A 183 26.34 -2.17 25.39
N ILE A 184 25.66 -3.15 24.82
CA ILE A 184 26.19 -4.01 23.77
C ILE A 184 26.45 -3.26 22.45
N HIS A 185 25.77 -2.13 22.23
CA HIS A 185 25.88 -1.31 21.01
C HIS A 185 26.64 -0.01 21.21
N ILE A 186 27.18 0.23 22.40
CA ILE A 186 28.12 1.31 22.63
C ILE A 186 29.48 0.79 22.12
N SER A 187 29.84 1.19 20.89
CA SER A 187 31.21 0.96 20.40
C SER A 187 32.18 1.56 21.43
N GLU A 188 33.13 0.73 21.90
CA GLU A 188 34.17 1.20 22.79
C GLU A 188 34.80 2.45 22.21
N PRO A 189 35.05 3.51 23.04
CA PRO A 189 35.80 4.64 22.58
C PRO A 189 37.17 4.10 22.16
N THR A 190 37.48 4.23 20.87
CA THR A 190 38.78 3.91 20.31
C THR A 190 39.82 4.69 21.16
N ARG A 191 40.55 3.97 21.99
CA ARG A 191 41.71 4.51 22.68
C ARG A 191 42.71 4.84 21.56
N LEU A 192 42.74 6.09 21.11
CA LEU A 192 43.87 6.62 20.37
C LEU A 192 45.04 6.55 21.34
N GLY A 193 45.96 5.63 21.02
CA GLY A 193 47.16 5.48 21.77
C GLY A 193 47.93 6.78 21.84
N MET A 194 48.29 7.16 23.04
CA MET A 194 49.36 8.13 23.25
C MET A 194 50.66 7.50 22.78
N ILE A 195 51.36 8.17 21.88
CA ILE A 195 52.81 8.15 21.73
C ILE A 195 53.28 9.56 22.05
#